data_295057ab45aa2e675fc4a6d962202c82
#
_entry.id   295057ab45aa2e675fc4a6d962202c82
#
_cell.length_a   1.000
_cell.length_b   1.000
_cell.length_c   1.000
_cell.angle_alpha   90.00
_cell.angle_beta   90.00
_cell.angle_gamma   90.00
#
_symmetry.space_group_name_H-M   'P 1'
#
loop_
_entity.id
_entity.type
_entity.pdbx_description
1 polymer ?
#
loop_
_entity_poly.entity_id
_entity_poly.type
_entity_poly.pdbx_seq_one_letter_code
_entity_poly.pdbx_strand_id
1 'polypeptide(L)'
;VSVKIRALQNTLSAQAGVELLAMNSRESFNATCLFYHDRMQEEQNPAIRELLEQDRAFLDEKQVQMTLAREFYLAVRLKNEKPDTAYTLLSTIETKFRDNGFTTRRAGKEDLKRLLAIYFEQNTTTERFEDYDGQRFMEATG
;
A
#
# COMPACT_ATOMS: atom_id res chain seq x y z
N VAL A 1 15.09 -17.53 7.66
CA VAL A 1 13.96 -16.78 8.27
C VAL A 1 14.34 -16.27 9.65
N SER A 2 14.87 -17.09 10.56
CA SER A 2 15.19 -16.70 11.95
C SER A 2 16.20 -15.54 12.08
N VAL A 3 17.18 -15.43 11.18
CA VAL A 3 18.20 -14.36 11.20
C VAL A 3 17.55 -13.01 10.88
N LYS A 4 16.67 -12.92 9.88
CA LYS A 4 15.96 -11.68 9.53
C LYS A 4 14.99 -11.24 10.62
N ILE A 5 14.29 -12.19 11.25
CA ILE A 5 13.37 -11.87 12.37
C ILE A 5 14.17 -11.29 13.54
N ARG A 6 15.31 -11.88 13.88
CA ARG A 6 16.19 -11.38 14.94
C ARG A 6 16.79 -10.01 14.62
N ALA A 7 17.19 -9.78 13.36
CA ALA A 7 17.68 -8.48 12.89
C ALA A 7 16.57 -7.41 13.01
N LEU A 8 15.34 -7.73 12.60
CA LEU A 8 14.18 -6.84 12.75
C LEU A 8 13.91 -6.51 14.22
N GLN A 9 13.87 -7.53 15.08
CA GLN A 9 13.66 -7.37 16.51
C GLN A 9 14.74 -6.47 17.14
N ASN A 10 16.01 -6.68 16.83
CA ASN A 10 17.11 -5.87 17.32
C ASN A 10 17.02 -4.41 16.85
N THR A 11 16.64 -4.21 15.58
CA THR A 11 16.52 -2.87 15.00
C THR A 11 15.35 -2.10 15.63
N LEU A 12 14.19 -2.76 15.84
CA LEU A 12 13.04 -2.15 16.51
C LEU A 12 13.32 -1.86 17.99
N SER A 13 13.97 -2.79 18.71
CA SER A 13 14.27 -2.62 20.13
C SER A 13 15.30 -1.50 20.39
N ALA A 14 16.16 -1.21 19.42
CA ALA A 14 17.16 -0.15 19.51
C ALA A 14 16.60 1.26 19.24
N GLN A 15 15.34 1.38 18.85
CA GLN A 15 14.70 2.65 18.50
C GLN A 15 13.42 2.85 19.30
N ALA A 16 13.51 3.66 20.35
CA ALA A 16 12.32 4.08 21.11
C ALA A 16 11.38 4.90 20.21
N GLY A 17 10.11 4.55 20.22
CA GLY A 17 9.08 5.27 19.46
C GLY A 17 8.90 4.85 18.00
N VAL A 18 9.49 3.72 17.58
CA VAL A 18 9.19 3.06 16.30
C VAL A 18 8.16 1.98 16.52
N GLU A 19 7.08 2.03 15.75
CA GLU A 19 6.00 1.05 15.74
C GLU A 19 5.98 0.34 14.39
N LEU A 20 5.81 -0.98 14.38
CA LEU A 20 5.65 -1.79 13.18
C LEU A 20 4.16 -2.09 12.97
N LEU A 21 3.60 -1.61 11.87
CA LEU A 21 2.25 -1.96 11.45
C LEU A 21 2.34 -3.03 10.35
N ALA A 22 1.65 -4.14 10.54
CA ALA A 22 1.44 -5.16 9.51
C ALA A 22 -0.01 -5.07 9.04
N MET A 23 -0.20 -4.71 7.79
CA MET A 23 -1.51 -4.51 7.19
C MET A 23 -1.75 -5.59 6.15
N ASN A 24 -2.93 -6.19 6.19
CA ASN A 24 -3.37 -7.10 5.13
C ASN A 24 -4.35 -6.35 4.24
N SER A 25 -4.05 -6.32 2.95
CA SER A 25 -4.94 -5.74 1.96
C SER A 25 -5.40 -6.80 0.97
N ARG A 26 -6.57 -6.61 0.40
CA ARG A 26 -6.99 -7.38 -0.77
C ARG A 26 -6.57 -6.62 -2.01
N GLU A 27 -5.85 -7.25 -2.90
CA GLU A 27 -5.66 -6.70 -4.24
C GLU A 27 -6.98 -6.80 -5.01
N SER A 28 -7.37 -5.70 -5.63
CA SER A 28 -8.52 -5.65 -6.52
C SER A 28 -8.03 -5.47 -7.96
N PHE A 29 -8.45 -6.37 -8.83
CA PHE A 29 -8.21 -6.27 -10.27
C PHE A 29 -9.40 -5.66 -11.02
N ASN A 30 -10.35 -5.05 -10.30
CA ASN A 30 -11.59 -4.51 -10.90
C ASN A 30 -11.29 -3.53 -12.05
N ALA A 31 -10.35 -2.59 -11.86
CA ALA A 31 -9.98 -1.65 -12.91
C ALA A 31 -9.39 -2.35 -14.14
N THR A 32 -8.57 -3.37 -13.93
CA THR A 32 -8.00 -4.18 -15.02
C THR A 32 -9.07 -5.01 -15.70
N CYS A 33 -10.00 -5.61 -14.95
CA CYS A 33 -11.12 -6.36 -15.52
C CYS A 33 -12.06 -5.45 -16.34
N LEU A 34 -12.32 -4.22 -15.89
CA LEU A 34 -13.07 -3.21 -16.65
C LEU A 34 -12.32 -2.83 -17.93
N PHE A 35 -11.03 -2.59 -17.87
CA PHE A 35 -10.21 -2.34 -19.06
C PHE A 35 -10.30 -3.47 -20.08
N TYR A 36 -10.20 -4.73 -19.66
CA TYR A 36 -10.36 -5.86 -20.58
C TYR A 36 -11.78 -5.93 -21.14
N HIS A 37 -12.79 -5.66 -20.31
CA HIS A 37 -14.18 -5.62 -20.78
C HIS A 37 -14.39 -4.58 -21.88
N ASP A 38 -13.95 -3.33 -21.66
CA ASP A 38 -14.07 -2.24 -22.62
C ASP A 38 -13.29 -2.54 -23.90
N ARG A 39 -12.08 -3.08 -23.75
CA ARG A 39 -11.26 -3.47 -24.90
C ARG A 39 -11.90 -4.58 -25.74
N MET A 40 -12.58 -5.55 -25.11
CA MET A 40 -13.33 -6.60 -25.80
C MET A 40 -14.50 -6.05 -26.61
N GLN A 41 -15.14 -4.97 -26.15
CA GLN A 41 -16.26 -4.34 -26.90
C GLN A 41 -15.76 -3.64 -28.19
N GLU A 42 -14.56 -3.09 -28.16
CA GLU A 42 -13.94 -2.41 -29.29
C GLU A 42 -13.26 -3.36 -30.28
N GLU A 43 -12.83 -4.54 -29.84
CA GLU A 43 -12.06 -5.47 -30.65
C GLU A 43 -12.94 -6.22 -31.64
N GLN A 44 -12.54 -6.19 -32.92
CA GLN A 44 -13.26 -6.85 -34.02
C GLN A 44 -12.71 -8.24 -34.35
N ASN A 45 -11.45 -8.51 -33.97
CA ASN A 45 -10.82 -9.80 -34.23
C ASN A 45 -11.28 -10.83 -33.19
N PRO A 46 -11.98 -11.91 -33.60
CA PRO A 46 -12.52 -12.90 -32.68
C PRO A 46 -11.43 -13.64 -31.87
N ALA A 47 -10.25 -13.87 -32.45
CA ALA A 47 -9.15 -14.53 -31.75
C ALA A 47 -8.57 -13.65 -30.64
N ILE A 48 -8.50 -12.34 -30.87
CA ILE A 48 -8.05 -11.38 -29.83
C ILE A 48 -9.11 -11.25 -28.74
N ARG A 49 -10.40 -11.22 -29.08
CA ARG A 49 -11.48 -11.22 -28.09
C ARG A 49 -11.43 -12.42 -27.17
N GLU A 50 -11.23 -13.61 -27.74
CA GLU A 50 -11.10 -14.83 -26.95
C GLU A 50 -9.92 -14.79 -25.98
N LEU A 51 -8.77 -14.25 -26.42
CA LEU A 51 -7.60 -14.07 -25.56
C LEU A 51 -7.88 -13.09 -24.41
N LEU A 52 -8.51 -11.95 -24.70
CA LEU A 52 -8.90 -10.96 -23.68
C LEU A 52 -9.88 -11.55 -22.65
N GLU A 53 -10.81 -12.41 -23.10
CA GLU A 53 -11.73 -13.09 -22.20
C GLU A 53 -11.02 -14.12 -21.31
N GLN A 54 -10.06 -14.86 -21.84
CA GLN A 54 -9.22 -15.78 -21.05
C GLN A 54 -8.39 -15.03 -20.02
N ASP A 55 -7.78 -13.90 -20.38
CA ASP A 55 -7.01 -13.06 -19.46
C ASP A 55 -7.90 -12.48 -18.35
N ARG A 56 -9.11 -12.01 -18.69
CA ARG A 56 -10.06 -11.54 -17.70
C ARG A 56 -10.48 -12.66 -16.73
N ALA A 57 -10.83 -13.83 -17.26
CA ALA A 57 -11.23 -14.98 -16.44
C ALA A 57 -10.09 -15.43 -15.51
N PHE A 58 -8.85 -15.38 -15.99
CA PHE A 58 -7.67 -15.65 -15.17
C PHE A 58 -7.51 -14.66 -14.03
N LEU A 59 -7.72 -13.36 -14.27
CA LEU A 59 -7.67 -12.35 -13.23
C LEU A 59 -8.78 -12.52 -12.19
N ASP A 60 -10.00 -12.83 -12.63
CA ASP A 60 -11.13 -13.11 -11.73
C ASP A 60 -10.83 -14.32 -10.84
N GLU A 61 -10.27 -15.39 -11.40
CA GLU A 61 -9.83 -16.56 -10.62
C GLU A 61 -8.72 -16.20 -9.62
N LYS A 62 -7.74 -15.40 -10.04
CA LYS A 62 -6.63 -14.97 -9.19
C LYS A 62 -7.09 -14.02 -8.08
N GLN A 63 -8.05 -13.14 -8.35
CA GLN A 63 -8.64 -12.27 -7.31
C GLN A 63 -9.24 -13.07 -6.16
N VAL A 64 -9.85 -14.21 -6.46
CA VAL A 64 -10.39 -15.11 -5.43
C VAL A 64 -9.28 -15.84 -4.67
N GLN A 65 -8.16 -16.17 -5.33
CA GLN A 65 -7.05 -16.92 -4.76
C GLN A 65 -6.02 -16.02 -4.03
N MET A 66 -5.76 -14.81 -4.55
CA MET A 66 -4.81 -13.85 -3.96
C MET A 66 -5.46 -13.04 -2.83
N THR A 67 -5.71 -13.72 -1.74
CA THR A 67 -6.55 -13.18 -0.69
C THR A 67 -5.89 -12.09 0.14
N LEU A 68 -4.55 -11.99 0.20
CA LEU A 68 -3.91 -11.06 1.15
C LEU A 68 -2.54 -10.58 0.64
N ALA A 69 -2.47 -9.37 0.13
CA ALA A 69 -1.20 -8.64 0.07
C ALA A 69 -0.87 -8.13 1.47
N ARG A 70 0.31 -8.46 1.97
CA ARG A 70 0.77 -7.98 3.28
C ARG A 70 1.75 -6.83 3.10
N GLU A 71 1.39 -5.68 3.64
CA GLU A 71 2.23 -4.51 3.67
C GLU A 71 2.72 -4.23 5.08
N PHE A 72 3.96 -3.75 5.19
CA PHE A 72 4.57 -3.39 6.47
C PHE A 72 4.92 -1.91 6.46
N TYR A 73 4.50 -1.21 7.49
CA TYR A 73 4.82 0.19 7.70
C TYR A 73 5.56 0.37 9.01
N LEU A 74 6.54 1.25 8.99
CA LEU A 74 7.23 1.71 10.19
C LEU A 74 6.71 3.10 10.53
N ALA A 75 6.01 3.22 11.63
CA ALA A 75 5.54 4.51 12.14
C ALA A 75 6.51 5.01 13.21
N VAL A 76 6.93 6.25 13.07
CA VAL A 76 7.84 6.91 14.01
C VAL A 76 7.09 8.06 14.67
N ARG A 77 6.94 7.99 15.98
CA ARG A 77 6.27 9.05 16.73
C ARG A 77 7.24 10.18 17.03
N LEU A 78 6.99 11.34 16.44
CA LEU A 78 7.74 12.57 16.68
C LEU A 78 6.99 13.44 17.69
N LYS A 79 7.70 13.88 18.74
CA LYS A 79 7.14 14.77 19.77
C LYS A 79 7.73 16.16 19.62
N ASN A 80 7.02 17.06 18.92
CA ASN A 80 7.41 18.47 18.76
C ASN A 80 8.82 18.70 18.20
N GLU A 81 9.31 17.77 17.40
CA GLU A 81 10.63 17.89 16.77
C GLU A 81 10.61 18.93 15.64
N LYS A 82 11.72 19.64 15.49
CA LYS A 82 11.89 20.51 14.32
C LYS A 82 12.00 19.66 13.06
N PRO A 83 11.53 20.15 11.89
CA PRO A 83 11.56 19.40 10.64
C PRO A 83 12.92 18.79 10.29
N ASP A 84 14.01 19.54 10.50
CA ASP A 84 15.37 19.07 10.20
C ASP A 84 15.79 17.92 11.12
N THR A 85 15.44 18.01 12.41
CA THR A 85 15.71 16.94 13.39
C THR A 85 14.89 15.69 13.05
N ALA A 86 13.62 15.88 12.70
CA ALA A 86 12.74 14.80 12.27
C ALA A 86 13.29 14.09 11.02
N TYR A 87 13.74 14.87 10.03
CA TYR A 87 14.34 14.34 8.81
C TYR A 87 15.61 13.53 9.10
N THR A 88 16.48 14.03 9.96
CA THR A 88 17.72 13.36 10.36
C THR A 88 17.43 12.04 11.09
N LEU A 89 16.45 12.06 12.00
CA LEU A 89 16.01 10.86 12.72
C LEU A 89 15.48 9.79 11.76
N LEU A 90 14.60 10.16 10.84
CA LEU A 90 14.06 9.24 9.84
C LEU A 90 15.17 8.66 8.95
N SER A 91 16.13 9.47 8.52
CA SER A 91 17.28 9.02 7.73
C SER A 91 18.16 8.03 8.49
N THR A 92 18.35 8.27 9.79
CA THR A 92 19.11 7.36 10.67
C THR A 92 18.41 6.02 10.80
N ILE A 93 17.09 6.02 11.00
CA ILE A 93 16.28 4.80 11.10
C ILE A 93 16.33 4.03 9.77
N GLU A 94 16.12 4.72 8.64
CA GLU A 94 16.18 4.13 7.30
C GLU A 94 17.53 3.45 7.04
N THR A 95 18.65 4.11 7.41
CA THR A 95 19.98 3.55 7.28
C THR A 95 20.15 2.30 8.14
N LYS A 96 19.72 2.31 9.39
CA LYS A 96 19.78 1.13 10.26
C LYS A 96 19.01 -0.06 9.73
N PHE A 97 17.82 0.16 9.16
CA PHE A 97 17.04 -0.91 8.53
C PHE A 97 17.78 -1.46 7.30
N ARG A 98 18.33 -0.58 6.46
CA ARG A 98 19.11 -0.97 5.28
C ARG A 98 20.35 -1.78 5.64
N ASP A 99 21.10 -1.36 6.65
CA ASP A 99 22.31 -2.06 7.11
C ASP A 99 21.99 -3.47 7.65
N ASN A 100 20.76 -3.68 8.13
CA ASN A 100 20.24 -4.99 8.54
C ASN A 100 19.56 -5.77 7.40
N GLY A 101 19.69 -5.32 6.15
CA GLY A 101 19.21 -6.02 4.95
C GLY A 101 17.72 -5.86 4.69
N PHE A 102 17.09 -4.78 5.18
CA PHE A 102 15.71 -4.42 4.86
C PHE A 102 15.70 -3.27 3.85
N THR A 103 14.87 -3.42 2.81
CA THR A 103 14.61 -2.32 1.89
C THR A 103 13.45 -1.50 2.43
N THR A 104 13.71 -0.23 2.73
CA THR A 104 12.71 0.72 3.20
C THR A 104 12.67 1.94 2.30
N ARG A 105 11.52 2.58 2.22
CA ARG A 105 11.33 3.88 1.60
C ARG A 105 10.38 4.73 2.43
N ARG A 106 10.44 6.03 2.27
CA ARG A 106 9.51 6.93 2.92
C ARG A 106 8.15 6.84 2.25
N ALA A 107 7.11 6.78 3.07
CA ALA A 107 5.74 6.83 2.59
C ALA A 107 5.41 8.23 2.07
N GLY A 108 4.88 8.30 0.87
CA GLY A 108 4.34 9.52 0.29
C GLY A 108 2.84 9.68 0.59
N LYS A 109 2.23 10.71 0.00
CA LYS A 109 0.81 11.02 0.17
C LYS A 109 -0.09 9.83 -0.22
N GLU A 110 0.19 9.20 -1.34
CA GLU A 110 -0.59 8.07 -1.85
C GLU A 110 -0.44 6.81 -0.97
N ASP A 111 0.76 6.57 -0.44
CA ASP A 111 0.98 5.48 0.51
C ASP A 111 0.18 5.68 1.81
N LEU A 112 0.11 6.92 2.30
CA LEU A 112 -0.66 7.26 3.50
C LEU A 112 -2.17 7.12 3.27
N LYS A 113 -2.67 7.55 2.12
CA LYS A 113 -4.07 7.36 1.74
C LYS A 113 -4.41 5.88 1.69
N ARG A 114 -3.56 5.08 1.03
CA ARG A 114 -3.72 3.64 0.94
C ARG A 114 -3.70 2.98 2.32
N LEU A 115 -2.74 3.35 3.18
CA LEU A 115 -2.68 2.87 4.55
C LEU A 115 -3.97 3.14 5.32
N LEU A 116 -4.49 4.37 5.23
CA LEU A 116 -5.72 4.76 5.91
C LEU A 116 -6.94 4.02 5.35
N ALA A 117 -7.02 3.84 4.03
CA ALA A 117 -8.09 3.07 3.41
C ALA A 117 -8.07 1.61 3.86
N ILE A 118 -6.90 0.95 3.90
CA ILE A 118 -6.77 -0.41 4.42
C ILE A 118 -7.17 -0.46 5.90
N TYR A 119 -6.71 0.51 6.69
CA TYR A 119 -6.94 0.53 8.12
C TYR A 119 -8.41 0.68 8.49
N PHE A 120 -9.15 1.53 7.77
CA PHE A 120 -10.55 1.81 8.06
C PHE A 120 -11.53 0.90 7.33
N GLU A 121 -11.24 0.54 6.07
CA GLU A 121 -12.18 -0.17 5.22
C GLU A 121 -11.82 -1.65 5.01
N GLN A 122 -10.62 -2.06 5.38
CA GLN A 122 -10.06 -3.40 5.16
C GLN A 122 -10.05 -3.85 3.68
N ASN A 123 -10.36 -2.94 2.78
CA ASN A 123 -10.32 -3.14 1.35
C ASN A 123 -9.26 -2.23 0.76
N THR A 124 -8.35 -2.79 -0.02
CA THR A 124 -7.54 -1.98 -0.91
C THR A 124 -7.92 -2.27 -2.30
N THR A 125 -8.12 -1.20 -3.00
CA THR A 125 -8.08 -1.20 -4.44
C THR A 125 -6.74 -0.63 -4.85
N THR A 126 -6.22 -1.05 -5.98
CA THR A 126 -5.13 -0.37 -6.67
C THR A 126 -5.59 0.96 -7.27
N GLU A 127 -6.83 1.35 -7.01
CA GLU A 127 -7.46 2.57 -7.49
C GLU A 127 -6.81 3.80 -6.87
N ARG A 128 -6.77 4.86 -7.64
CA ARG A 128 -6.34 6.18 -7.14
C ARG A 128 -7.40 6.69 -6.19
N PHE A 129 -7.01 6.94 -4.96
CA PHE A 129 -7.88 7.57 -3.99
C PHE A 129 -8.09 9.05 -4.35
N GLU A 130 -9.33 9.52 -4.29
CA GLU A 130 -9.63 10.93 -4.46
C GLU A 130 -8.94 11.77 -3.38
N ASP A 131 -8.57 13.02 -3.73
CA ASP A 131 -8.02 13.96 -2.77
C ASP A 131 -9.17 14.53 -1.93
N TYR A 132 -9.40 13.92 -0.77
CA TYR A 132 -10.28 14.49 0.24
C TYR A 132 -9.47 15.49 1.07
N ASP A 133 -9.69 16.77 0.80
CA ASP A 133 -9.05 17.86 1.55
C ASP A 133 -9.79 18.21 2.86
N GLY A 134 -10.89 17.52 3.13
CA GLY A 134 -11.75 17.78 4.28
C GLY A 134 -12.73 18.94 4.09
N GLN A 135 -12.66 19.70 3.01
CA GLN A 135 -13.54 20.84 2.74
C GLN A 135 -15.01 20.45 2.67
N ARG A 136 -15.32 19.31 2.07
CA ARG A 136 -16.69 18.79 2.00
C ARG A 136 -17.35 18.54 3.36
N PHE A 137 -16.56 18.28 4.39
CA PHE A 137 -17.07 18.06 5.74
C PHE A 137 -17.27 19.36 6.53
N MET A 138 -16.63 20.45 6.12
CA MET A 138 -16.82 21.77 6.76
C MET A 138 -18.05 22.51 6.23
N GLU A 139 -18.46 22.27 4.99
CA GLU A 139 -19.64 22.90 4.37
C GLU A 139 -20.96 22.30 4.84
N ALA A 140 -20.97 21.11 5.44
CA ALA A 140 -22.17 20.44 5.94
C ALA A 140 -22.60 20.85 7.35
N THR A 141 -21.85 21.71 8.02
CA THR A 141 -22.10 22.19 9.40
C THR A 141 -22.41 23.70 9.48
N GLY A 142 -22.74 24.35 8.36
CA GLY A 142 -23.20 25.73 8.29
C GLY A 142 -24.72 25.85 8.25
#